data_70496f195453090bceeceb21c7bf61a6
#
_entry.id   70496f195453090bceeceb21c7bf61a6
#
_cell.length_a   1.000
_cell.length_b   1.000
_cell.length_c   1.000
_cell.angle_alpha   90.00
_cell.angle_beta   90.00
_cell.angle_gamma   90.00
#
_symmetry.space_group_name_H-M   'P 1'
#
loop_
_entity.id
_entity.type
_entity.pdbx_description
1 polymer ?
#
loop_
_entity_poly.entity_id
_entity_poly.type
_entity_poly.pdbx_seq_one_letter_code
_entity_poly.pdbx_strand_id
1 'polypeptide(L)'
;MKTVFKFSSSKLSQIPEHGKPEFAFIGRSNVGKSSLINMLSESKLAKVSATPGKTKLINHFLVDEKWWLVDLPGYGYARTSQTVRREFAKIITDYVTKAKGLHFLFVLVDSRHEPLKIDIDFIQLLGREGIPFGIVFTKTDKQSQKDTNRNIETYRQTLSEWWEELPPMFVTSSEKRRGREEILGFINECLESIEPSK
;
A
#
# COMPACT_ATOMS: atom_id res chain seq x y z
N MET A 1 3.76 -4.04 19.08
CA MET A 1 4.57 -3.72 17.86
C MET A 1 5.22 -2.36 18.05
N LYS A 2 6.55 -2.31 18.09
CA LYS A 2 7.31 -1.06 18.22
C LYS A 2 7.68 -0.55 16.84
N THR A 3 7.12 0.60 16.44
CA THR A 3 7.36 1.19 15.13
C THR A 3 8.04 2.54 15.27
N VAL A 4 9.16 2.73 14.59
CA VAL A 4 10.00 3.94 14.70
C VAL A 4 10.25 4.52 13.32
N PHE A 5 9.91 5.80 13.12
CA PHE A 5 10.33 6.53 11.92
C PHE A 5 11.86 6.62 11.85
N LYS A 6 12.43 6.33 10.70
CA LYS A 6 13.89 6.38 10.50
C LYS A 6 14.29 7.48 9.54
N PHE A 7 13.72 7.49 8.33
CA PHE A 7 14.08 8.49 7.31
C PHE A 7 13.00 8.64 6.23
N SER A 8 13.16 9.71 5.45
CA SER A 8 12.38 9.96 4.23
C SER A 8 13.31 10.16 3.05
N SER A 9 12.91 9.70 1.88
CA SER A 9 13.68 9.78 0.65
C SER A 9 12.84 10.34 -0.49
N SER A 10 13.42 11.19 -1.32
CA SER A 10 12.78 11.72 -2.53
C SER A 10 13.12 10.91 -3.78
N LYS A 11 14.09 10.01 -3.70
CA LYS A 11 14.57 9.14 -4.78
C LYS A 11 15.03 7.81 -4.22
N LEU A 12 14.92 6.75 -5.03
CA LEU A 12 15.38 5.42 -4.68
C LEU A 12 16.87 5.39 -4.26
N SER A 13 17.73 6.15 -4.95
CA SER A 13 19.16 6.23 -4.67
C SER A 13 19.54 6.79 -3.29
N GLN A 14 18.58 7.37 -2.57
CA GLN A 14 18.77 7.89 -1.21
C GLN A 14 18.38 6.87 -0.14
N ILE A 15 17.81 5.73 -0.53
CA ILE A 15 17.43 4.66 0.40
C ILE A 15 18.67 3.83 0.68
N PRO A 16 19.14 3.77 1.94
CA PRO A 16 20.29 2.95 2.29
C PRO A 16 19.98 1.46 2.13
N GLU A 17 20.96 0.67 1.74
CA GLU A 17 20.84 -0.80 1.80
C GLU A 17 20.80 -1.24 3.29
N HIS A 18 19.78 -1.98 3.68
CA HIS A 18 19.56 -2.35 5.08
C HIS A 18 19.28 -3.85 5.31
N GLY A 19 19.22 -4.63 4.23
CA GLY A 19 19.14 -6.11 4.30
C GLY A 19 17.87 -6.67 4.97
N LYS A 20 16.85 -5.85 5.23
CA LYS A 20 15.58 -6.27 5.82
C LYS A 20 14.44 -6.12 4.81
N PRO A 21 13.43 -7.00 4.86
CA PRO A 21 12.30 -6.93 3.93
C PRO A 21 11.47 -5.64 4.14
N GLU A 22 11.01 -5.09 3.03
CA GLU A 22 10.13 -3.92 2.98
C GLU A 22 8.72 -4.34 2.59
N PHE A 23 7.75 -3.92 3.39
CA PHE A 23 6.32 -4.00 3.09
C PHE A 23 5.82 -2.58 2.83
N ALA A 24 5.52 -2.30 1.57
CA ALA A 24 5.18 -0.95 1.14
C ALA A 24 3.67 -0.75 0.98
N PHE A 25 3.20 0.45 1.25
CA PHE A 25 1.80 0.85 1.17
C PHE A 25 1.64 1.99 0.18
N ILE A 26 0.74 1.82 -0.78
CA ILE A 26 0.45 2.79 -1.83
C ILE A 26 -1.05 2.88 -2.09
N GLY A 27 -1.49 3.97 -2.67
CA GLY A 27 -2.88 4.14 -3.08
C GLY A 27 -3.12 5.57 -3.55
N ARG A 28 -4.32 5.86 -4.03
CA ARG A 28 -4.69 7.23 -4.44
C ARG A 28 -4.68 8.19 -3.25
N SER A 29 -4.55 9.48 -3.57
CA SER A 29 -4.69 10.53 -2.56
C SER A 29 -6.03 10.39 -1.82
N ASN A 30 -6.00 10.54 -0.50
CA ASN A 30 -7.17 10.41 0.40
C ASN A 30 -7.85 9.03 0.42
N VAL A 31 -7.20 7.98 -0.04
CA VAL A 31 -7.70 6.61 0.05
C VAL A 31 -7.79 6.08 1.49
N GLY A 32 -7.08 6.69 2.43
CA GLY A 32 -7.01 6.26 3.85
C GLY A 32 -5.67 5.64 4.25
N LYS A 33 -4.62 5.80 3.42
CA LYS A 33 -3.31 5.18 3.65
C LYS A 33 -2.68 5.57 4.99
N SER A 34 -2.60 6.86 5.32
CA SER A 34 -2.06 7.32 6.61
C SER A 34 -2.86 6.80 7.81
N SER A 35 -4.20 6.71 7.69
CA SER A 35 -5.05 6.15 8.74
C SER A 35 -4.80 4.65 8.92
N LEU A 36 -4.62 3.91 7.83
CA LEU A 36 -4.27 2.49 7.88
C LEU A 36 -2.91 2.27 8.54
N ILE A 37 -1.89 3.01 8.12
CA ILE A 37 -0.53 2.92 8.69
C ILE A 37 -0.56 3.22 10.20
N ASN A 38 -1.29 4.25 10.62
CA ASN A 38 -1.45 4.57 12.04
C ASN A 38 -2.21 3.48 12.81
N MET A 39 -3.20 2.85 12.19
CA MET A 39 -3.90 1.71 12.78
C MET A 39 -2.99 0.49 12.94
N LEU A 40 -2.20 0.16 11.91
CA LEU A 40 -1.25 -0.95 11.95
C LEU A 40 -0.19 -0.75 13.04
N SER A 41 0.39 0.43 13.09
CA SER A 41 1.47 0.79 14.02
C SER A 41 1.01 1.12 15.44
N GLU A 42 -0.30 1.26 15.67
CA GLU A 42 -0.90 1.74 16.94
C GLU A 42 -0.34 3.08 17.42
N SER A 43 0.12 3.91 16.48
CA SER A 43 0.74 5.20 16.77
C SER A 43 0.46 6.22 15.67
N LYS A 44 0.61 7.49 15.98
CA LYS A 44 0.40 8.59 15.03
C LYS A 44 1.68 8.87 14.21
N LEU A 45 2.19 7.86 13.51
CA LEU A 45 3.42 7.97 12.72
C LEU A 45 3.20 8.73 11.40
N ALA A 46 2.16 8.38 10.68
CA ALA A 46 1.84 9.00 9.41
C ALA A 46 0.93 10.22 9.63
N LYS A 47 1.27 11.34 9.00
CA LYS A 47 0.45 12.54 9.06
C LYS A 47 -0.83 12.36 8.26
N VAL A 48 -1.96 12.23 8.96
CA VAL A 48 -3.29 12.28 8.33
C VAL A 48 -3.57 13.70 7.86
N SER A 49 -3.83 13.89 6.58
CA SER A 49 -4.09 15.19 5.99
C SER A 49 -5.29 15.12 5.04
N ALA A 50 -6.21 16.05 5.20
CA ALA A 50 -7.30 16.26 4.25
C ALA A 50 -6.82 16.92 2.94
N THR A 51 -5.59 17.48 2.90
CA THR A 51 -5.05 18.17 1.72
C THR A 51 -4.31 17.16 0.83
N PRO A 52 -4.71 16.97 -0.44
CA PRO A 52 -4.02 16.12 -1.39
C PRO A 52 -2.58 16.57 -1.63
N GLY A 53 -1.65 15.63 -1.81
CA GLY A 53 -0.27 15.92 -2.25
C GLY A 53 0.74 16.20 -1.14
N LYS A 54 0.44 15.91 0.13
CA LYS A 54 1.41 16.16 1.22
C LYS A 54 2.50 15.11 1.37
N THR A 55 2.24 13.84 1.03
CA THR A 55 3.29 12.81 1.05
C THR A 55 4.02 12.83 -0.28
N LYS A 56 5.10 13.59 -0.35
CA LYS A 56 5.97 13.69 -1.54
C LYS A 56 7.20 12.79 -1.44
N LEU A 57 7.39 12.15 -0.31
CA LEU A 57 8.57 11.37 0.04
C LEU A 57 8.18 9.91 0.31
N ILE A 58 9.13 9.04 0.11
CA ILE A 58 9.07 7.65 0.55
C ILE A 58 9.49 7.65 2.03
N ASN A 59 8.58 7.28 2.93
CA ASN A 59 8.85 7.28 4.36
C ASN A 59 9.09 5.86 4.87
N HIS A 60 10.20 5.65 5.59
CA HIS A 60 10.58 4.35 6.13
C HIS A 60 10.42 4.34 7.64
N PHE A 61 9.70 3.33 8.11
CA PHE A 61 9.48 3.04 9.54
C PHE A 61 10.00 1.64 9.85
N LEU A 62 10.91 1.52 10.79
CA LEU A 62 11.41 0.22 11.26
C LEU A 62 10.45 -0.38 12.27
N VAL A 63 10.01 -1.61 12.05
CA VAL A 63 9.06 -2.33 12.89
C VAL A 63 9.76 -3.48 13.58
N ASP A 64 9.70 -3.47 14.93
CA ASP A 64 10.26 -4.49 15.86
C ASP A 64 11.71 -4.89 15.51
N GLU A 65 12.49 -3.96 14.94
CA GLU A 65 13.86 -4.15 14.45
C GLU A 65 13.97 -5.25 13.35
N LYS A 66 12.84 -5.74 12.80
CA LYS A 66 12.78 -6.90 11.89
C LYS A 66 12.53 -6.55 10.44
N TRP A 67 11.62 -5.62 10.15
CA TRP A 67 11.17 -5.27 8.81
C TRP A 67 10.83 -3.80 8.67
N TRP A 68 10.67 -3.33 7.43
CA TRP A 68 10.33 -1.96 7.11
C TRP A 68 8.89 -1.82 6.65
N LEU A 69 8.14 -0.96 7.33
CA LEU A 69 6.90 -0.40 6.81
C LEU A 69 7.26 0.82 5.97
N VAL A 70 6.88 0.81 4.69
CA VAL A 70 7.21 1.88 3.75
C VAL A 70 5.95 2.58 3.28
N ASP A 71 5.86 3.89 3.53
CA ASP A 71 4.76 4.74 3.08
C ASP A 71 5.17 5.44 1.78
N LEU A 72 4.61 4.97 0.66
CA LEU A 72 4.88 5.53 -0.66
C LEU A 72 4.01 6.76 -0.94
N PRO A 73 4.50 7.71 -1.77
CA PRO A 73 3.64 8.76 -2.32
C PRO A 73 2.42 8.16 -2.99
N GLY A 74 1.25 8.78 -2.83
CA GLY A 74 0.06 8.34 -3.54
C GLY A 74 0.16 8.60 -5.05
N TYR A 75 -0.65 7.91 -5.85
CA TYR A 75 -0.81 8.21 -7.27
C TYR A 75 -2.13 8.96 -7.53
N GLY A 76 -2.36 9.42 -8.78
CA GLY A 76 -3.63 10.00 -9.19
C GLY A 76 -3.90 11.42 -8.69
N TYR A 77 -2.88 12.25 -8.52
CA TYR A 77 -3.05 13.65 -8.14
C TYR A 77 -3.70 14.47 -9.26
N ALA A 78 -5.02 14.61 -9.24
CA ALA A 78 -5.78 15.37 -10.25
C ALA A 78 -5.51 16.89 -10.20
N ARG A 79 -5.07 17.40 -9.06
CA ARG A 79 -4.88 18.85 -8.81
C ARG A 79 -3.44 19.34 -8.88
N THR A 80 -2.52 18.57 -9.44
CA THR A 80 -1.12 18.97 -9.61
C THR A 80 -0.79 19.14 -11.08
N SER A 81 0.29 19.89 -11.37
CA SER A 81 0.77 20.06 -12.75
C SER A 81 1.15 18.71 -13.36
N GLN A 82 1.13 18.63 -14.69
CA GLN A 82 1.51 17.42 -15.42
C GLN A 82 2.96 16.99 -15.13
N THR A 83 3.85 17.96 -14.96
CA THR A 83 5.26 17.73 -14.60
C THR A 83 5.37 17.03 -13.25
N VAL A 84 4.70 17.55 -12.22
CA VAL A 84 4.69 16.95 -10.88
C VAL A 84 4.11 15.54 -10.90
N ARG A 85 3.05 15.29 -11.67
CA ARG A 85 2.48 13.94 -11.83
C ARG A 85 3.49 12.96 -12.44
N ARG A 86 4.23 13.36 -13.46
CA ARG A 86 5.28 12.53 -14.09
C ARG A 86 6.42 12.22 -13.12
N GLU A 87 6.85 13.19 -12.32
CA GLU A 87 7.87 12.98 -11.29
C GLU A 87 7.44 11.96 -10.24
N PHE A 88 6.20 12.05 -9.72
CA PHE A 88 5.67 11.07 -8.79
C PHE A 88 5.52 9.68 -9.39
N ALA A 89 4.98 9.60 -10.61
CA ALA A 89 4.88 8.33 -11.33
C ALA A 89 6.27 7.68 -11.48
N LYS A 90 7.30 8.47 -11.81
CA LYS A 90 8.67 7.99 -11.92
C LYS A 90 9.21 7.49 -10.58
N ILE A 91 9.03 8.22 -9.48
CA ILE A 91 9.49 7.81 -8.15
C ILE A 91 8.84 6.48 -7.75
N ILE A 92 7.54 6.35 -7.96
CA ILE A 92 6.78 5.12 -7.65
C ILE A 92 7.27 3.96 -8.51
N THR A 93 7.35 4.16 -9.84
CA THR A 93 7.80 3.12 -10.76
C THR A 93 9.23 2.69 -10.45
N ASP A 94 10.15 3.62 -10.24
CA ASP A 94 11.53 3.30 -9.88
C ASP A 94 11.60 2.50 -8.56
N TYR A 95 10.78 2.86 -7.57
CA TYR A 95 10.75 2.13 -6.30
C TYR A 95 10.20 0.71 -6.49
N VAL A 96 9.02 0.55 -7.07
CA VAL A 96 8.38 -0.78 -7.17
C VAL A 96 9.13 -1.75 -8.07
N THR A 97 9.87 -1.24 -9.09
CA THR A 97 10.61 -2.09 -10.03
C THR A 97 12.07 -2.33 -9.66
N LYS A 98 12.68 -1.49 -8.81
CA LYS A 98 14.12 -1.51 -8.57
C LYS A 98 14.51 -1.58 -7.09
N ALA A 99 13.60 -1.40 -6.14
CA ALA A 99 13.91 -1.49 -4.72
C ALA A 99 14.20 -2.94 -4.34
N LYS A 100 15.47 -3.23 -3.99
CA LYS A 100 15.92 -4.59 -3.65
C LYS A 100 15.27 -5.15 -2.39
N GLY A 101 14.84 -4.26 -1.47
CA GLY A 101 14.20 -4.62 -0.21
C GLY A 101 12.70 -4.88 -0.33
N LEU A 102 12.06 -4.45 -1.44
CA LEU A 102 10.61 -4.58 -1.59
C LEU A 102 10.21 -6.05 -1.67
N HIS A 103 9.54 -6.51 -0.62
CA HIS A 103 9.06 -7.88 -0.53
C HIS A 103 7.58 -8.00 -0.94
N PHE A 104 6.76 -7.03 -0.53
CA PHE A 104 5.35 -7.04 -0.86
C PHE A 104 4.77 -5.62 -0.88
N LEU A 105 3.82 -5.37 -1.80
CA LEU A 105 3.17 -4.07 -1.97
C LEU A 105 1.67 -4.15 -1.65
N PHE A 106 1.20 -3.40 -0.67
CA PHE A 106 -0.22 -3.23 -0.37
C PHE A 106 -0.78 -2.06 -1.16
N VAL A 107 -1.70 -2.35 -2.10
CA VAL A 107 -2.39 -1.36 -2.94
C VAL A 107 -3.74 -1.03 -2.32
N LEU A 108 -3.87 0.18 -1.80
CA LEU A 108 -5.09 0.64 -1.14
C LEU A 108 -6.10 1.16 -2.16
N VAL A 109 -7.33 0.70 -2.04
CA VAL A 109 -8.48 1.17 -2.80
C VAL A 109 -9.62 1.56 -1.86
N ASP A 110 -10.37 2.57 -2.21
CA ASP A 110 -11.54 3.01 -1.42
C ASP A 110 -12.73 2.09 -1.74
N SER A 111 -13.17 1.31 -0.75
CA SER A 111 -14.22 0.31 -0.91
C SER A 111 -15.57 0.86 -1.40
N ARG A 112 -15.77 2.18 -1.31
CA ARG A 112 -17.00 2.85 -1.72
C ARG A 112 -17.15 3.00 -3.23
N HIS A 113 -16.10 2.72 -3.98
CA HIS A 113 -16.06 2.88 -5.43
C HIS A 113 -15.88 1.53 -6.11
N GLU A 114 -16.47 1.41 -7.29
CA GLU A 114 -16.15 0.36 -8.25
C GLU A 114 -14.69 0.50 -8.73
N PRO A 115 -14.14 -0.51 -9.41
CA PRO A 115 -12.78 -0.44 -9.94
C PRO A 115 -12.58 0.80 -10.82
N LEU A 116 -11.72 1.70 -10.38
CA LEU A 116 -11.38 2.89 -11.16
C LEU A 116 -10.24 2.56 -12.12
N LYS A 117 -10.34 3.08 -13.33
CA LYS A 117 -9.34 2.83 -14.38
C LYS A 117 -7.90 3.06 -13.89
N ILE A 118 -7.67 4.12 -13.12
CA ILE A 118 -6.33 4.45 -12.61
C ILE A 118 -5.80 3.40 -11.61
N ASP A 119 -6.68 2.80 -10.80
CA ASP A 119 -6.30 1.73 -9.87
C ASP A 119 -6.00 0.45 -10.67
N ILE A 120 -6.83 0.12 -11.65
CA ILE A 120 -6.65 -1.05 -12.52
C ILE A 120 -5.38 -0.92 -13.37
N ASP A 121 -5.13 0.24 -14.00
CA ASP A 121 -3.91 0.48 -14.78
C ASP A 121 -2.64 0.27 -13.93
N PHE A 122 -2.66 0.71 -12.67
CA PHE A 122 -1.56 0.51 -11.73
C PHE A 122 -1.39 -0.98 -11.34
N ILE A 123 -2.49 -1.65 -11.02
CA ILE A 123 -2.50 -3.09 -10.67
C ILE A 123 -1.97 -3.93 -11.85
N GLN A 124 -2.39 -3.62 -13.09
CA GLN A 124 -1.88 -4.28 -14.28
C GLN A 124 -0.37 -4.04 -14.50
N LEU A 125 0.12 -2.83 -14.18
CA LEU A 125 1.57 -2.55 -14.21
C LEU A 125 2.30 -3.51 -13.26
N LEU A 126 1.84 -3.65 -12.00
CA LEU A 126 2.45 -4.53 -11.02
C LEU A 126 2.49 -5.99 -11.50
N GLY A 127 1.39 -6.48 -12.10
CA GLY A 127 1.34 -7.83 -12.66
C GLY A 127 2.33 -8.03 -13.80
N ARG A 128 2.44 -7.08 -14.73
CA ARG A 128 3.40 -7.14 -15.86
C ARG A 128 4.85 -7.13 -15.39
N GLU A 129 5.15 -6.37 -14.34
CA GLU A 129 6.49 -6.28 -13.76
C GLU A 129 6.79 -7.41 -12.76
N GLY A 130 5.85 -8.33 -12.52
CA GLY A 130 6.03 -9.44 -11.59
C GLY A 130 6.19 -9.01 -10.13
N ILE A 131 5.65 -7.85 -9.74
CA ILE A 131 5.75 -7.33 -8.39
C ILE A 131 4.73 -8.03 -7.48
N PRO A 132 5.13 -8.66 -6.36
CA PRO A 132 4.19 -9.24 -5.41
C PRO A 132 3.34 -8.14 -4.75
N PHE A 133 2.01 -8.26 -4.86
CA PHE A 133 1.10 -7.26 -4.29
C PHE A 133 -0.21 -7.88 -3.79
N GLY A 134 -0.90 -7.14 -2.93
CA GLY A 134 -2.27 -7.42 -2.49
C GLY A 134 -3.12 -6.14 -2.46
N ILE A 135 -4.42 -6.29 -2.47
CA ILE A 135 -5.38 -5.18 -2.50
C ILE A 135 -5.97 -4.98 -1.11
N VAL A 136 -5.95 -3.75 -0.64
CA VAL A 136 -6.52 -3.37 0.66
C VAL A 136 -7.72 -2.46 0.45
N PHE A 137 -8.92 -2.98 0.69
CA PHE A 137 -10.15 -2.19 0.69
C PHE A 137 -10.26 -1.39 1.98
N THR A 138 -10.25 -0.08 1.85
CA THR A 138 -10.32 0.85 2.99
C THR A 138 -11.73 1.43 3.17
N LYS A 139 -11.99 2.05 4.33
CA LYS A 139 -13.23 2.78 4.64
C LYS A 139 -14.51 1.95 4.57
N THR A 140 -14.41 0.66 4.87
CA THR A 140 -15.57 -0.25 4.83
C THR A 140 -16.65 0.06 5.89
N ASP A 141 -16.36 0.95 6.83
CA ASP A 141 -17.29 1.51 7.80
C ASP A 141 -18.18 2.64 7.23
N LYS A 142 -17.87 3.17 6.05
CA LYS A 142 -18.55 4.32 5.44
C LYS A 142 -19.70 3.93 4.51
N GLN A 143 -20.03 2.65 4.42
CA GLN A 143 -21.14 2.12 3.62
C GLN A 143 -21.67 0.81 4.23
N SER A 144 -22.76 0.27 3.65
CA SER A 144 -23.32 -0.98 4.09
C SER A 144 -22.39 -2.18 3.78
N GLN A 145 -22.49 -3.26 4.55
CA GLN A 145 -21.77 -4.50 4.25
C GLN A 145 -22.13 -5.05 2.87
N LYS A 146 -23.42 -4.92 2.47
CA LYS A 146 -23.91 -5.35 1.16
C LYS A 146 -23.20 -4.60 0.03
N ASP A 147 -23.07 -3.27 0.13
CA ASP A 147 -22.39 -2.47 -0.88
C ASP A 147 -20.90 -2.74 -0.90
N THR A 148 -20.27 -2.92 0.27
CA THR A 148 -18.87 -3.33 0.38
C THR A 148 -18.63 -4.66 -0.35
N ASN A 149 -19.43 -5.68 -0.07
CA ASN A 149 -19.30 -6.99 -0.70
C ASN A 149 -19.50 -6.90 -2.22
N ARG A 150 -20.50 -6.13 -2.68
CA ARG A 150 -20.73 -5.92 -4.12
C ARG A 150 -19.52 -5.31 -4.80
N ASN A 151 -18.92 -4.25 -4.23
CA ASN A 151 -17.77 -3.59 -4.82
C ASN A 151 -16.52 -4.49 -4.82
N ILE A 152 -16.30 -5.27 -3.76
CA ILE A 152 -15.21 -6.26 -3.72
C ILE A 152 -15.42 -7.33 -4.80
N GLU A 153 -16.65 -7.81 -4.98
CA GLU A 153 -16.95 -8.81 -6.01
C GLU A 153 -16.73 -8.24 -7.42
N THR A 154 -17.11 -6.98 -7.65
CA THR A 154 -16.81 -6.29 -8.92
C THR A 154 -15.30 -6.20 -9.16
N TYR A 155 -14.49 -5.93 -8.13
CA TYR A 155 -13.03 -5.98 -8.23
C TYR A 155 -12.54 -7.39 -8.60
N ARG A 156 -13.05 -8.44 -7.94
CA ARG A 156 -12.70 -9.83 -8.24
C ARG A 156 -12.98 -10.18 -9.70
N GLN A 157 -14.18 -9.89 -10.18
CA GLN A 157 -14.59 -10.14 -11.55
C GLN A 157 -13.73 -9.38 -12.56
N THR A 158 -13.47 -8.09 -12.31
CA THR A 158 -12.60 -7.29 -13.17
C THR A 158 -11.18 -7.86 -13.24
N LEU A 159 -10.61 -8.28 -12.12
CA LEU A 159 -9.25 -8.79 -12.09
C LEU A 159 -9.15 -10.21 -12.66
N SER A 160 -10.19 -11.04 -12.55
CA SER A 160 -10.20 -12.40 -13.13
C SER A 160 -10.18 -12.41 -14.67
N GLU A 161 -10.36 -11.25 -15.31
CA GLU A 161 -10.12 -11.11 -16.77
C GLU A 161 -8.63 -11.25 -17.13
N TRP A 162 -7.72 -11.06 -16.18
CA TRP A 162 -6.26 -11.06 -16.41
C TRP A 162 -5.48 -12.06 -15.55
N TRP A 163 -6.05 -12.51 -14.42
CA TRP A 163 -5.39 -13.43 -13.49
C TRP A 163 -6.26 -14.63 -13.19
N GLU A 164 -5.69 -15.83 -13.32
CA GLU A 164 -6.33 -17.08 -12.85
C GLU A 164 -6.37 -17.11 -11.32
N GLU A 165 -5.25 -16.76 -10.67
CA GLU A 165 -5.16 -16.59 -9.23
C GLU A 165 -5.17 -15.10 -8.87
N LEU A 166 -6.18 -14.69 -8.12
CA LEU A 166 -6.31 -13.29 -7.70
C LEU A 166 -5.31 -12.95 -6.58
N PRO A 167 -4.78 -11.71 -6.57
CA PRO A 167 -3.94 -11.26 -5.46
C PRO A 167 -4.69 -11.32 -4.13
N PRO A 168 -3.98 -11.47 -2.99
CA PRO A 168 -4.58 -11.37 -1.67
C PRO A 168 -5.40 -10.09 -1.50
N MET A 169 -6.56 -10.18 -0.86
CA MET A 169 -7.48 -9.07 -0.65
C MET A 169 -7.81 -8.91 0.82
N PHE A 170 -7.63 -7.72 1.34
CA PHE A 170 -7.84 -7.36 2.75
C PHE A 170 -8.98 -6.35 2.88
N VAL A 171 -9.88 -6.56 3.83
CA VAL A 171 -11.04 -5.70 4.08
C VAL A 171 -10.82 -4.91 5.36
N THR A 172 -10.66 -3.57 5.26
CA THR A 172 -10.22 -2.76 6.39
C THR A 172 -11.13 -1.58 6.72
N SER A 173 -11.16 -1.24 8.00
CA SER A 173 -11.65 0.02 8.51
C SER A 173 -10.71 0.52 9.60
N SER A 174 -9.99 1.60 9.34
CA SER A 174 -9.12 2.20 10.35
C SER A 174 -9.92 2.75 11.53
N GLU A 175 -11.14 3.25 11.31
CA GLU A 175 -12.00 3.78 12.36
C GLU A 175 -12.52 2.68 13.29
N LYS A 176 -12.86 1.51 12.74
CA LYS A 176 -13.33 0.34 13.50
C LYS A 176 -12.21 -0.64 13.86
N ARG A 177 -10.97 -0.31 13.55
CA ARG A 177 -9.78 -1.15 13.75
C ARG A 177 -9.91 -2.56 13.13
N ARG A 178 -10.68 -2.70 12.06
CA ARG A 178 -10.89 -3.97 11.34
C ARG A 178 -9.77 -4.19 10.32
N GLY A 179 -9.38 -5.45 10.13
CA GLY A 179 -8.42 -5.88 9.12
C GLY A 179 -6.96 -5.69 9.52
N ARG A 180 -6.70 -5.24 10.77
CA ARG A 180 -5.35 -5.06 11.29
C ARG A 180 -4.63 -6.40 11.47
N GLU A 181 -5.27 -7.33 12.14
CA GLU A 181 -4.67 -8.63 12.45
C GLU A 181 -4.45 -9.47 11.18
N GLU A 182 -5.34 -9.36 10.20
CA GLU A 182 -5.22 -10.05 8.91
C GLU A 182 -4.00 -9.54 8.12
N ILE A 183 -3.77 -8.22 8.06
CA ILE A 183 -2.58 -7.66 7.38
C ILE A 183 -1.31 -8.03 8.13
N LEU A 184 -1.27 -7.90 9.46
CA LEU A 184 -0.09 -8.23 10.25
C LEU A 184 0.19 -9.74 10.24
N GLY A 185 -0.84 -10.58 10.26
CA GLY A 185 -0.73 -12.03 10.12
C GLY A 185 -0.08 -12.40 8.79
N PHE A 186 -0.56 -11.84 7.68
CA PHE A 186 0.03 -12.03 6.36
C PHE A 186 1.50 -11.58 6.29
N ILE A 187 1.83 -10.41 6.87
CA ILE A 187 3.22 -9.95 6.94
C ILE A 187 4.09 -10.94 7.73
N ASN A 188 3.61 -11.45 8.86
CA ASN A 188 4.35 -12.43 9.65
C ASN A 188 4.59 -13.74 8.90
N GLU A 189 3.59 -14.26 8.19
CA GLU A 189 3.73 -15.44 7.32
C GLU A 189 4.80 -15.22 6.24
N CYS A 190 4.80 -14.03 5.61
CA CYS A 190 5.85 -13.65 4.66
C CYS A 190 7.24 -13.62 5.31
N LEU A 191 7.36 -13.04 6.51
CA LEU A 191 8.63 -12.98 7.24
C LEU A 191 9.16 -14.37 7.60
N GLU A 192 8.29 -15.26 8.05
CA GLU A 192 8.65 -16.67 8.36
C GLU A 192 9.15 -17.42 7.12
N SER A 193 8.58 -17.12 5.94
CA SER A 193 9.02 -17.74 4.68
C SER A 193 10.39 -17.25 4.20
N ILE A 194 10.85 -16.09 4.64
CA ILE A 194 12.19 -15.53 4.30
C ILE A 194 13.26 -16.06 5.24
N GLU A 195 12.93 -16.30 6.53
CA GLU A 195 13.88 -16.88 7.48
C GLU A 195 14.11 -18.35 7.09
N PRO A 196 15.34 -18.78 6.77
CA PRO A 196 15.61 -20.18 6.49
C PRO A 196 15.25 -21.01 7.72
N SER A 197 14.47 -22.08 7.52
CA SER A 197 14.16 -23.07 8.55
C SER A 197 15.47 -23.50 9.22
N LYS A 198 15.60 -23.23 10.52
CA LYS A 198 16.76 -23.66 11.33
C LYS A 198 16.79 -25.16 11.47
#